data_93d7412bef27be561fd2f5c758f20bc4
#
_entry.id   93d7412bef27be561fd2f5c758f20bc4
#
_cell.length_a   1.000
_cell.length_b   1.000
_cell.length_c   1.000
_cell.angle_alpha   90.00
_cell.angle_beta   90.00
_cell.angle_gamma   90.00
#
_symmetry.space_group_name_H-M   'P 1'
#
loop_
_entity.id
_entity.type
_entity.pdbx_description
1 polymer ?
#
loop_
_entity_poly.entity_id
_entity_poly.type
_entity_poly.pdbx_seq_one_letter_code
_entity_poly.pdbx_strand_id
1 'polypeptide(L)'
;MSILNNFGFEYTVARKSKRKRSKKANPFLLLMMAVIFIALGGCGCYFFLYRPLQKVMQSSSWITTPATVVKSQLATKSSTQRSRIDRRDYSIHIDFQYLYKGKSYIGKRYDFFRSLDKYSNGGEEAMQDAVNRHPVGAEITCLVNPENPSESVISREIYFPMLIIGFIPLLFFTVGFIVLIFAIKNIFQTVKGVKKDGN
;
A
#
# COMPACT_ATOMS: atom_id res chain seq x y z
N MET A 1 -2.40 81.49 -22.59
CA MET A 1 -2.71 81.27 -24.01
C MET A 1 -2.22 79.88 -24.33
N SER A 2 -3.11 78.95 -24.46
CA SER A 2 -3.03 77.63 -25.08
C SER A 2 -3.98 76.67 -24.42
N ILE A 3 -4.96 76.30 -25.14
CA ILE A 3 -6.06 75.39 -24.77
C ILE A 3 -5.61 74.01 -25.09
N LEU A 4 -5.65 73.09 -24.13
CA LEU A 4 -5.47 71.68 -24.35
C LEU A 4 -6.76 70.91 -24.10
N ASN A 5 -7.32 70.45 -25.19
CA ASN A 5 -8.43 69.50 -25.18
C ASN A 5 -7.97 68.09 -24.79
N ASN A 6 -8.42 67.63 -23.64
CA ASN A 6 -8.31 66.25 -23.24
C ASN A 6 -9.61 65.54 -23.59
N PHE A 7 -9.64 64.82 -24.71
CA PHE A 7 -10.64 63.79 -24.96
C PHE A 7 -10.04 62.42 -24.62
N GLY A 8 -10.22 62.00 -23.37
CA GLY A 8 -9.93 60.65 -22.94
C GLY A 8 -11.08 59.72 -23.31
N PHE A 9 -10.93 58.98 -24.40
CA PHE A 9 -11.81 57.85 -24.69
C PHE A 9 -11.30 56.65 -23.87
N GLU A 10 -11.96 56.35 -22.75
CA GLU A 10 -11.81 55.08 -22.05
C GLU A 10 -12.53 53.98 -22.84
N TYR A 11 -11.77 53.18 -23.57
CA TYR A 11 -12.30 51.94 -24.15
C TYR A 11 -12.34 50.89 -23.04
N THR A 12 -13.47 50.77 -22.39
CA THR A 12 -13.79 49.62 -21.55
C THR A 12 -13.94 48.40 -22.43
N VAL A 13 -12.83 47.66 -22.63
CA VAL A 13 -12.85 46.36 -23.28
C VAL A 13 -13.56 45.40 -22.34
N ALA A 14 -14.86 45.23 -22.52
CA ALA A 14 -15.63 44.20 -21.86
C ALA A 14 -15.04 42.83 -22.22
N ARG A 15 -14.16 42.32 -21.38
CA ARG A 15 -13.58 40.99 -21.48
C ARG A 15 -14.73 39.96 -21.32
N LYS A 16 -15.35 39.56 -22.45
CA LYS A 16 -16.28 38.45 -22.48
C LYS A 16 -15.59 37.23 -21.93
N SER A 17 -15.78 36.97 -20.64
CA SER A 17 -15.41 35.71 -19.99
C SER A 17 -16.11 34.60 -20.76
N LYS A 18 -15.35 33.88 -21.59
CA LYS A 18 -15.80 32.63 -22.20
C LYS A 18 -16.03 31.65 -21.04
N ARG A 19 -17.28 31.58 -20.54
CA ARG A 19 -17.72 30.49 -19.68
C ARG A 19 -17.40 29.19 -20.42
N LYS A 20 -16.30 28.55 -20.03
CA LYS A 20 -15.97 27.17 -20.44
C LYS A 20 -17.19 26.34 -20.03
N ARG A 21 -18.02 25.94 -21.02
CA ARG A 21 -19.04 24.93 -20.80
C ARG A 21 -18.31 23.70 -20.24
N SER A 22 -18.44 23.46 -18.97
CA SER A 22 -17.99 22.24 -18.33
C SER A 22 -18.69 21.09 -19.07
N LYS A 23 -17.94 20.28 -19.79
CA LYS A 23 -18.47 19.07 -20.40
C LYS A 23 -18.99 18.23 -19.24
N LYS A 24 -20.30 18.04 -19.15
CA LYS A 24 -20.92 17.15 -18.16
C LYS A 24 -20.26 15.78 -18.34
N ALA A 25 -19.57 15.32 -17.31
CA ALA A 25 -18.96 14.00 -17.34
C ALA A 25 -20.05 12.94 -17.52
N ASN A 26 -19.81 11.97 -18.40
CA ASN A 26 -20.76 10.90 -18.66
C ASN A 26 -20.99 10.11 -17.35
N PRO A 27 -22.22 10.07 -16.80
CA PRO A 27 -22.48 9.43 -15.51
C PRO A 27 -22.17 7.93 -15.51
N PHE A 28 -22.28 7.28 -16.64
CA PHE A 28 -21.92 5.87 -16.78
C PHE A 28 -20.40 5.65 -16.66
N LEU A 29 -19.60 6.52 -17.25
CA LEU A 29 -18.14 6.47 -17.13
C LEU A 29 -17.70 6.71 -15.69
N LEU A 30 -18.33 7.68 -15.00
CA LEU A 30 -18.05 7.93 -13.58
C LEU A 30 -18.40 6.71 -12.71
N LEU A 31 -19.52 6.05 -12.98
CA LEU A 31 -19.93 4.85 -12.26
C LEU A 31 -18.92 3.72 -12.47
N MET A 32 -18.50 3.47 -13.71
CA MET A 32 -17.47 2.46 -14.00
C MET A 32 -16.16 2.76 -13.29
N MET A 33 -15.70 4.00 -13.33
CA MET A 33 -14.48 4.41 -12.60
C MET A 33 -14.63 4.18 -11.10
N ALA A 34 -15.77 4.56 -10.51
CA ALA A 34 -16.03 4.34 -9.09
C ALA A 34 -15.93 2.86 -8.71
N VAL A 35 -16.55 1.97 -9.48
CA VAL A 35 -16.51 0.51 -9.25
C VAL A 35 -15.07 -0.01 -9.32
N ILE A 36 -14.29 0.42 -10.31
CA ILE A 36 -12.89 0.01 -10.45
C ILE A 36 -12.06 0.45 -9.24
N PHE A 37 -12.19 1.71 -8.81
CA PHE A 37 -11.44 2.23 -7.65
C PHE A 37 -11.84 1.53 -6.34
N ILE A 38 -13.12 1.25 -6.13
CA ILE A 38 -13.62 0.51 -4.96
C ILE A 38 -13.09 -0.93 -4.97
N ALA A 39 -13.11 -1.60 -6.12
CA ALA A 39 -12.63 -2.97 -6.25
C ALA A 39 -11.11 -3.06 -6.00
N LEU A 40 -10.32 -2.18 -6.63
CA LEU A 40 -8.87 -2.13 -6.44
C LEU A 40 -8.51 -1.75 -5.00
N GLY A 41 -9.16 -0.74 -4.44
CA GLY A 41 -8.95 -0.30 -3.07
C GLY A 41 -9.36 -1.36 -2.06
N GLY A 42 -10.52 -1.99 -2.20
CA GLY A 42 -11.01 -3.04 -1.32
C GLY A 42 -10.14 -4.30 -1.36
N CYS A 43 -9.75 -4.73 -2.56
CA CYS A 43 -8.82 -5.84 -2.74
C CYS A 43 -7.46 -5.54 -2.09
N GLY A 44 -6.92 -4.33 -2.32
CA GLY A 44 -5.68 -3.89 -1.71
C GLY A 44 -5.76 -3.85 -0.18
N CYS A 45 -6.82 -3.28 0.41
CA CYS A 45 -7.03 -3.26 1.86
C CYS A 45 -7.09 -4.69 2.44
N TYR A 46 -7.76 -5.60 1.75
CA TYR A 46 -7.83 -7.00 2.18
C TYR A 46 -6.45 -7.65 2.25
N PHE A 47 -5.63 -7.53 1.18
CA PHE A 47 -4.33 -8.18 1.12
C PHE A 47 -3.24 -7.49 1.95
N PHE A 48 -3.22 -6.16 2.00
CA PHE A 48 -2.14 -5.41 2.65
C PHE A 48 -2.43 -5.04 4.11
N LEU A 49 -3.70 -4.94 4.52
CA LEU A 49 -4.07 -4.60 5.89
C LEU A 49 -4.74 -5.78 6.61
N TYR A 50 -5.86 -6.28 6.07
CA TYR A 50 -6.69 -7.24 6.81
C TYR A 50 -5.97 -8.56 7.08
N ARG A 51 -5.41 -9.22 6.04
CA ARG A 51 -4.74 -10.52 6.21
C ARG A 51 -3.53 -10.49 7.16
N PRO A 52 -2.59 -9.53 7.05
CA PRO A 52 -1.47 -9.45 7.98
C PRO A 52 -1.91 -9.16 9.42
N LEU A 53 -2.84 -8.21 9.62
CA LEU A 53 -3.37 -7.89 10.95
C LEU A 53 -4.07 -9.09 11.59
N GLN A 54 -4.89 -9.81 10.82
CA GLN A 54 -5.54 -11.04 11.30
C GLN A 54 -4.51 -12.07 11.77
N LYS A 55 -3.42 -12.27 11.04
CA LYS A 55 -2.34 -13.17 11.44
C LYS A 55 -1.63 -12.73 12.72
N VAL A 56 -1.38 -11.44 12.87
CA VAL A 56 -0.82 -10.89 14.12
C VAL A 56 -1.77 -11.14 15.30
N MET A 57 -3.05 -10.92 15.13
CA MET A 57 -4.06 -11.19 16.18
C MET A 57 -4.14 -12.68 16.53
N GLN A 58 -4.18 -13.55 15.53
CA GLN A 58 -4.19 -15.00 15.73
C GLN A 58 -2.91 -15.52 16.38
N SER A 59 -1.78 -14.85 16.13
CA SER A 59 -0.50 -15.23 16.73
C SER A 59 -0.41 -14.98 18.25
N SER A 60 -1.41 -14.34 18.86
CA SER A 60 -1.46 -14.18 20.32
C SER A 60 -1.48 -15.52 21.06
N SER A 61 -2.04 -16.57 20.45
CA SER A 61 -2.09 -17.94 20.96
C SER A 61 -0.87 -18.80 20.60
N TRP A 62 0.09 -18.25 19.83
CA TRP A 62 1.27 -18.99 19.40
C TRP A 62 2.24 -19.21 20.56
N ILE A 63 2.87 -20.38 20.54
CA ILE A 63 3.75 -20.83 21.61
C ILE A 63 5.16 -20.34 21.37
N THR A 64 5.74 -19.68 22.38
CA THR A 64 7.15 -19.29 22.35
C THR A 64 8.02 -20.53 22.50
N THR A 65 8.93 -20.75 21.58
CA THR A 65 9.78 -21.94 21.49
C THR A 65 11.23 -21.51 21.27
N PRO A 66 12.20 -22.11 21.96
CA PRO A 66 13.60 -21.88 21.66
C PRO A 66 13.96 -22.39 20.27
N ALA A 67 14.81 -21.66 19.58
CA ALA A 67 15.27 -21.98 18.23
C ALA A 67 16.73 -21.61 18.04
N THR A 68 17.39 -22.26 17.12
CA THR A 68 18.78 -21.98 16.75
C THR A 68 18.87 -21.51 15.31
N VAL A 69 19.57 -20.45 15.05
CA VAL A 69 19.81 -19.94 13.70
C VAL A 69 20.73 -20.90 12.95
N VAL A 70 20.22 -21.48 11.87
CA VAL A 70 21.01 -22.43 11.04
C VAL A 70 21.56 -21.78 9.79
N LYS A 71 20.96 -20.65 9.35
CA LYS A 71 21.43 -19.89 8.20
C LYS A 71 21.15 -18.41 8.44
N SER A 72 22.13 -17.56 8.19
CA SER A 72 21.99 -16.11 8.26
C SER A 72 22.87 -15.48 7.20
N GLN A 73 22.28 -14.90 6.18
CA GLN A 73 23.03 -14.31 5.07
C GLN A 73 22.28 -13.14 4.43
N LEU A 74 23.04 -12.15 4.00
CA LEU A 74 22.58 -11.11 3.10
C LEU A 74 22.72 -11.59 1.66
N ALA A 75 21.64 -11.64 0.92
CA ALA A 75 21.66 -11.92 -0.50
C ALA A 75 21.45 -10.61 -1.30
N THR A 76 22.33 -10.40 -2.29
CA THR A 76 22.27 -9.26 -3.19
C THR A 76 21.82 -9.73 -4.56
N LYS A 77 20.76 -9.15 -5.10
CA LYS A 77 20.35 -9.38 -6.49
C LYS A 77 20.69 -8.15 -7.31
N SER A 78 21.60 -8.31 -8.24
CA SER A 78 21.84 -7.30 -9.26
C SER A 78 20.75 -7.42 -10.33
N SER A 79 19.87 -6.42 -10.44
CA SER A 79 18.94 -6.39 -11.55
C SER A 79 19.66 -5.83 -12.78
N THR A 80 19.99 -6.73 -13.71
CA THR A 80 20.59 -6.39 -15.05
C THR A 80 19.55 -5.74 -15.96
N GLN A 81 18.64 -4.94 -15.42
CA GLN A 81 17.65 -4.25 -16.22
C GLN A 81 18.20 -2.88 -16.63
N ARG A 82 18.20 -2.60 -17.93
CA ARG A 82 18.70 -1.43 -18.68
C ARG A 82 18.30 -0.02 -18.12
N SER A 83 18.08 0.13 -16.86
CA SER A 83 17.81 1.42 -16.23
C SER A 83 19.10 1.98 -15.66
N ARG A 84 19.42 3.23 -15.99
CA ARG A 84 20.64 3.99 -15.60
C ARG A 84 20.83 4.21 -14.08
N ILE A 85 20.07 3.53 -13.24
CA ILE A 85 20.19 3.56 -11.79
C ILE A 85 20.58 2.16 -11.36
N ASP A 86 21.81 2.00 -10.90
CA ASP A 86 22.35 0.77 -10.30
C ASP A 86 21.61 0.51 -8.99
N ARG A 87 20.40 -0.07 -9.09
CA ARG A 87 19.59 -0.41 -7.94
C ARG A 87 19.95 -1.82 -7.52
N ARG A 88 20.68 -1.93 -6.43
CA ARG A 88 20.95 -3.20 -5.77
C ARG A 88 19.79 -3.50 -4.84
N ASP A 89 19.14 -4.61 -5.09
CA ASP A 89 18.10 -5.12 -4.21
C ASP A 89 18.75 -6.10 -3.21
N TYR A 90 18.54 -5.86 -1.93
CA TYR A 90 19.06 -6.69 -0.85
C TYR A 90 17.94 -7.53 -0.24
N SER A 91 18.22 -8.77 0.12
CA SER A 91 17.32 -9.64 0.87
C SER A 91 18.05 -10.33 2.00
N ILE A 92 17.34 -10.60 3.10
CA ILE A 92 17.88 -11.31 4.25
C ILE A 92 17.30 -12.72 4.23
N HIS A 93 18.17 -13.71 4.39
CA HIS A 93 17.78 -15.09 4.61
C HIS A 93 18.24 -15.53 5.99
N ILE A 94 17.29 -15.69 6.93
CA ILE A 94 17.52 -16.23 8.25
C ILE A 94 16.64 -17.48 8.38
N ASP A 95 17.27 -18.65 8.33
CA ASP A 95 16.61 -19.91 8.63
C ASP A 95 16.94 -20.29 10.07
N PHE A 96 15.94 -20.72 10.82
CA PHE A 96 16.11 -21.15 12.22
C PHE A 96 15.42 -22.49 12.45
N GLN A 97 16.08 -23.33 13.24
CA GLN A 97 15.60 -24.66 13.59
C GLN A 97 15.03 -24.64 14.99
N TYR A 98 13.88 -25.26 15.19
CA TYR A 98 13.23 -25.41 16.48
C TYR A 98 12.61 -26.79 16.63
N LEU A 99 12.46 -27.21 17.89
CA LEU A 99 11.85 -28.48 18.24
C LEU A 99 10.45 -28.23 18.80
N TYR A 100 9.41 -28.84 18.19
CA TYR A 100 8.06 -28.76 18.70
C TYR A 100 7.43 -30.15 18.77
N LYS A 101 6.98 -30.54 19.97
CA LYS A 101 6.40 -31.88 20.25
C LYS A 101 7.28 -33.03 19.71
N GLY A 102 8.58 -32.97 19.91
CA GLY A 102 9.54 -34.00 19.51
C GLY A 102 9.91 -34.03 18.03
N LYS A 103 9.36 -33.09 17.20
CA LYS A 103 9.71 -32.96 15.78
C LYS A 103 10.53 -31.68 15.54
N SER A 104 11.53 -31.78 14.69
CA SER A 104 12.33 -30.65 14.26
C SER A 104 11.69 -29.97 13.04
N TYR A 105 11.64 -28.65 13.08
CA TYR A 105 11.11 -27.78 12.02
C TYR A 105 12.12 -26.69 11.67
N ILE A 106 12.02 -26.18 10.44
CA ILE A 106 12.82 -25.04 9.98
C ILE A 106 11.86 -23.88 9.66
N GLY A 107 12.02 -22.79 10.40
CA GLY A 107 11.33 -21.54 10.15
C GLY A 107 12.17 -20.62 9.26
N LYS A 108 11.50 -19.82 8.43
CA LYS A 108 12.11 -18.90 7.47
C LYS A 108 11.52 -17.49 7.52
N ARG A 109 10.58 -17.22 8.41
CA ARG A 109 9.92 -15.92 8.51
C ARG A 109 10.41 -15.13 9.71
N TYR A 110 10.79 -13.90 9.47
CA TYR A 110 11.13 -12.98 10.55
C TYR A 110 9.88 -12.46 11.25
N ASP A 111 8.91 -11.94 10.48
CA ASP A 111 7.63 -11.44 10.95
C ASP A 111 6.50 -11.75 9.94
N PHE A 112 5.27 -11.28 10.23
CA PHE A 112 4.10 -11.51 9.37
C PHE A 112 4.07 -10.62 8.13
N PHE A 113 4.80 -9.52 8.13
CA PHE A 113 4.80 -8.51 7.08
C PHE A 113 5.98 -8.66 6.13
N ARG A 114 7.12 -9.13 6.64
CA ARG A 114 8.33 -9.35 5.86
C ARG A 114 8.50 -10.85 5.57
N SER A 115 8.33 -11.22 4.33
CA SER A 115 8.89 -12.46 3.83
C SER A 115 10.38 -12.19 3.60
N LEU A 116 11.26 -12.87 4.32
CA LEU A 116 12.71 -12.69 4.23
C LEU A 116 13.26 -12.96 2.83
N ASP A 117 12.47 -13.62 1.99
CA ASP A 117 12.80 -13.89 0.58
C ASP A 117 12.52 -12.71 -0.36
N LYS A 118 11.91 -11.62 0.14
CA LYS A 118 11.57 -10.46 -0.69
C LYS A 118 12.47 -9.27 -0.36
N TYR A 119 13.06 -8.74 -1.42
CA TYR A 119 13.85 -7.52 -1.41
C TYR A 119 13.12 -6.40 -0.68
N SER A 120 13.72 -5.93 0.41
CA SER A 120 13.23 -4.76 1.12
C SER A 120 14.02 -3.55 0.64
N ASN A 121 13.35 -2.43 0.35
CA ASN A 121 13.96 -1.14 0.07
C ASN A 121 14.63 -0.50 1.30
N GLY A 122 14.87 -1.27 2.35
CA GLY A 122 15.74 -0.87 3.47
C GLY A 122 17.19 -0.84 2.99
N GLY A 123 17.96 0.16 3.39
CA GLY A 123 19.37 0.27 3.03
C GLY A 123 20.15 -1.00 3.42
N GLU A 124 21.24 -1.26 2.72
CA GLU A 124 22.18 -2.37 2.96
C GLU A 124 22.55 -2.48 4.45
N GLU A 125 22.82 -1.35 5.08
CA GLU A 125 23.21 -1.24 6.48
C GLU A 125 22.17 -1.83 7.45
N ALA A 126 20.90 -1.48 7.28
CA ALA A 126 19.82 -2.00 8.13
C ALA A 126 19.62 -3.51 7.99
N MET A 127 19.90 -4.05 6.80
CA MET A 127 19.82 -5.47 6.54
C MET A 127 21.05 -6.23 7.07
N GLN A 128 22.23 -5.65 6.91
CA GLN A 128 23.45 -6.18 7.48
C GLN A 128 23.34 -6.23 9.01
N ASP A 129 22.79 -5.21 9.64
CA ASP A 129 22.50 -5.20 11.07
C ASP A 129 21.57 -6.33 11.51
N ALA A 130 20.55 -6.64 10.73
CA ALA A 130 19.66 -7.75 11.04
C ALA A 130 20.38 -9.11 10.96
N VAL A 131 21.25 -9.30 9.96
CA VAL A 131 22.11 -10.48 9.84
C VAL A 131 23.09 -10.58 11.02
N ASN A 132 23.73 -9.46 11.38
CA ASN A 132 24.70 -9.40 12.48
C ASN A 132 24.05 -9.70 13.84
N ARG A 133 22.80 -9.34 14.02
CA ARG A 133 22.03 -9.65 15.25
C ARG A 133 21.59 -11.11 15.35
N HIS A 134 21.63 -11.85 14.24
CA HIS A 134 21.21 -13.25 14.17
C HIS A 134 22.30 -14.10 13.51
N PRO A 135 23.50 -14.22 14.11
CA PRO A 135 24.55 -15.04 13.54
C PRO A 135 24.16 -16.53 13.56
N VAL A 136 24.75 -17.31 12.67
CA VAL A 136 24.56 -18.77 12.64
C VAL A 136 25.02 -19.37 13.98
N GLY A 137 24.21 -20.25 14.55
CA GLY A 137 24.40 -20.84 15.86
C GLY A 137 23.82 -20.03 17.02
N ALA A 138 23.33 -18.81 16.78
CA ALA A 138 22.69 -18.03 17.84
C ALA A 138 21.39 -18.69 18.32
N GLU A 139 21.22 -18.71 19.63
CA GLU A 139 19.96 -19.09 20.26
C GLU A 139 18.99 -17.92 20.24
N ILE A 140 17.81 -18.17 19.71
CA ILE A 140 16.73 -17.18 19.59
C ILE A 140 15.43 -17.80 20.10
N THR A 141 14.41 -16.99 20.25
CA THR A 141 13.05 -17.46 20.48
C THR A 141 12.20 -17.25 19.23
N CYS A 142 11.39 -18.22 18.89
CA CYS A 142 10.40 -18.12 17.83
C CYS A 142 9.01 -18.40 18.36
N LEU A 143 8.01 -17.93 17.61
CA LEU A 143 6.60 -18.17 17.87
C LEU A 143 6.10 -19.21 16.89
N VAL A 144 5.58 -20.32 17.40
CA VAL A 144 5.13 -21.47 16.62
C VAL A 144 3.61 -21.55 16.66
N ASN A 145 3.00 -21.71 15.52
CA ASN A 145 1.56 -21.95 15.41
C ASN A 145 1.22 -23.35 15.93
N PRO A 146 0.46 -23.49 17.03
CA PRO A 146 0.12 -24.81 17.58
C PRO A 146 -0.76 -25.67 16.66
N GLU A 147 -1.54 -25.04 15.78
CA GLU A 147 -2.40 -25.73 14.81
C GLU A 147 -1.62 -26.14 13.56
N ASN A 148 -0.60 -25.37 13.19
CA ASN A 148 0.29 -25.67 12.07
C ASN A 148 1.76 -25.43 12.46
N PRO A 149 2.43 -26.43 13.06
CA PRO A 149 3.80 -26.27 13.57
C PRO A 149 4.86 -25.92 12.51
N SER A 150 4.59 -26.05 11.24
CA SER A 150 5.48 -25.58 10.17
C SER A 150 5.45 -24.07 9.96
N GLU A 151 4.45 -23.38 10.53
CA GLU A 151 4.34 -21.92 10.49
C GLU A 151 4.92 -21.33 11.78
N SER A 152 5.99 -20.56 11.63
CA SER A 152 6.69 -19.91 12.74
C SER A 152 7.24 -18.56 12.31
N VAL A 153 7.40 -17.66 13.29
CA VAL A 153 8.00 -16.34 13.10
C VAL A 153 8.92 -16.00 14.26
N ILE A 154 9.94 -15.18 14.03
CA ILE A 154 10.83 -14.68 15.09
C ILE A 154 10.15 -13.56 15.89
N SER A 155 9.48 -12.64 15.21
CA SER A 155 8.86 -11.47 15.85
C SER A 155 7.41 -11.28 15.44
N ARG A 156 6.59 -10.76 16.37
CA ARG A 156 5.21 -10.28 16.10
C ARG A 156 5.17 -8.79 15.76
N GLU A 157 6.31 -8.13 15.76
CA GLU A 157 6.33 -6.69 15.57
C GLU A 157 5.71 -6.29 14.23
N ILE A 158 4.86 -5.27 14.31
CA ILE A 158 4.26 -4.67 13.13
C ILE A 158 5.30 -3.73 12.53
N TYR A 159 5.76 -4.06 11.32
CA TYR A 159 6.66 -3.17 10.61
C TYR A 159 5.92 -1.91 10.14
N PHE A 160 6.14 -0.81 10.85
CA PHE A 160 5.42 0.44 10.66
C PHE A 160 5.41 0.98 9.21
N PRO A 161 6.52 0.92 8.44
CA PRO A 161 6.49 1.34 7.04
C PRO A 161 5.50 0.55 6.17
N MET A 162 5.25 -0.72 6.50
CA MET A 162 4.28 -1.55 5.79
C MET A 162 2.84 -1.09 6.02
N LEU A 163 2.55 -0.55 7.22
CA LEU A 163 1.26 0.07 7.49
C LEU A 163 1.03 1.29 6.59
N ILE A 164 2.05 2.14 6.40
CA ILE A 164 1.96 3.31 5.52
C ILE A 164 1.60 2.88 4.09
N ILE A 165 2.26 1.85 3.56
CA ILE A 165 1.95 1.28 2.25
C ILE A 165 0.51 0.75 2.21
N GLY A 166 0.05 0.14 3.30
CA GLY A 166 -1.33 -0.34 3.45
C GLY A 166 -2.40 0.75 3.39
N PHE A 167 -2.07 2.01 3.72
CA PHE A 167 -2.99 3.14 3.59
C PHE A 167 -3.23 3.57 2.14
N ILE A 168 -2.33 3.26 1.21
CA ILE A 168 -2.50 3.61 -0.22
C ILE A 168 -3.80 3.00 -0.79
N PRO A 169 -4.08 1.70 -0.65
CA PRO A 169 -5.35 1.13 -1.08
C PRO A 169 -6.59 1.76 -0.43
N LEU A 170 -6.48 2.16 0.84
CA LEU A 170 -7.56 2.85 1.55
C LEU A 170 -7.90 4.19 0.89
N LEU A 171 -6.88 4.90 0.39
CA LEU A 171 -7.06 6.16 -0.33
C LEU A 171 -7.81 5.94 -1.66
N PHE A 172 -7.46 4.89 -2.42
CA PHE A 172 -8.20 4.50 -3.61
C PHE A 172 -9.66 4.14 -3.29
N PHE A 173 -9.87 3.40 -2.22
CA PHE A 173 -11.22 3.03 -1.78
C PHE A 173 -12.07 4.26 -1.45
N THR A 174 -11.52 5.22 -0.70
CA THR A 174 -12.23 6.46 -0.33
C THR A 174 -12.53 7.34 -1.54
N VAL A 175 -11.58 7.49 -2.46
CA VAL A 175 -11.79 8.22 -3.72
C VAL A 175 -12.89 7.56 -4.55
N GLY A 176 -12.85 6.24 -4.69
CA GLY A 176 -13.89 5.48 -5.39
C GLY A 176 -15.28 5.71 -4.80
N PHE A 177 -15.39 5.74 -3.48
CA PHE A 177 -16.65 6.00 -2.77
C PHE A 177 -17.18 7.43 -3.00
N ILE A 178 -16.30 8.43 -2.98
CA ILE A 178 -16.64 9.82 -3.28
C ILE A 178 -17.15 9.95 -4.74
N VAL A 179 -16.45 9.33 -5.69
CA VAL A 179 -16.84 9.34 -7.11
C VAL A 179 -18.19 8.65 -7.31
N LEU A 180 -18.45 7.55 -6.57
CA LEU A 180 -19.74 6.86 -6.59
C LEU A 180 -20.89 7.76 -6.15
N ILE A 181 -20.73 8.46 -5.02
CA ILE A 181 -21.74 9.41 -4.52
C ILE A 181 -22.01 10.50 -5.58
N PHE A 182 -20.95 11.02 -6.20
CA PHE A 182 -21.07 12.04 -7.23
C PHE A 182 -21.78 11.52 -8.50
N ALA A 183 -21.46 10.29 -8.92
CA ALA A 183 -22.13 9.63 -10.05
C ALA A 183 -23.63 9.44 -9.80
N ILE A 184 -24.00 8.96 -8.62
CA ILE A 184 -25.39 8.78 -8.20
C ILE A 184 -26.14 10.11 -8.22
N LYS A 185 -25.57 11.18 -7.64
CA LYS A 185 -26.17 12.52 -7.66
C LYS A 185 -26.40 13.03 -9.08
N ASN A 186 -25.44 12.83 -9.99
CA ASN A 186 -25.58 13.21 -11.39
C ASN A 186 -26.70 12.45 -12.09
N ILE A 187 -26.84 11.16 -11.86
CA ILE A 187 -27.92 10.33 -12.41
C ILE A 187 -29.29 10.87 -11.94
N PHE A 188 -29.44 11.11 -10.64
CA PHE A 188 -30.67 11.66 -10.08
C PHE A 188 -31.06 13.03 -10.66
N GLN A 189 -30.09 13.92 -10.89
CA GLN A 189 -30.32 15.21 -11.50
C GLN A 189 -30.74 15.09 -12.95
N THR A 190 -30.14 14.15 -13.68
CA THR A 190 -30.50 13.91 -15.10
C THR A 190 -31.91 13.36 -15.21
N VAL A 191 -32.30 12.41 -14.35
CA VAL A 191 -33.66 11.84 -14.33
C VAL A 191 -34.72 12.88 -13.95
N LYS A 192 -34.43 13.75 -12.97
CA LYS A 192 -35.34 14.85 -12.59
C LYS A 192 -35.49 15.89 -13.68
N GLY A 193 -34.44 16.20 -14.45
CA GLY A 193 -34.48 17.11 -15.58
C GLY A 193 -35.38 16.60 -16.69
N VAL A 194 -35.26 15.34 -17.08
CA VAL A 194 -36.11 14.71 -18.12
C VAL A 194 -37.58 14.70 -17.74
N LYS A 195 -37.91 14.52 -16.45
CA LYS A 195 -39.32 14.52 -15.99
C LYS A 195 -39.96 15.92 -15.99
N LYS A 196 -39.16 16.99 -15.99
CA LYS A 196 -39.66 18.37 -16.00
C LYS A 196 -39.91 18.90 -17.41
N ASP A 197 -39.19 18.36 -18.39
CA ASP A 197 -39.32 18.77 -19.80
C ASP A 197 -40.37 17.94 -20.59
N GLY A 198 -40.95 16.91 -19.94
CA GLY A 198 -41.98 16.03 -20.52
C GLY A 198 -43.43 16.30 -20.05
N ASN A 199 -43.65 17.40 -19.32
CA ASN A 199 -44.97 17.90 -18.89
C ASN A 199 -45.15 19.32 -19.43
#